data_8f6bc6de2db85a49b4d5ec0ac8f251d9
#
_entry.id   8f6bc6de2db85a49b4d5ec0ac8f251d9
#
_cell.length_a   1.000
_cell.length_b   1.000
_cell.length_c   1.000
_cell.angle_alpha   90.00
_cell.angle_beta   90.00
_cell.angle_gamma   90.00
#
_symmetry.space_group_name_H-M   'P 1'
#
loop_
_entity.id
_entity.type
_entity.pdbx_description
1 polymer ?
#
loop_
_entity_poly.entity_id
_entity_poly.type
_entity_poly.pdbx_seq_one_letter_code
_entity_poly.pdbx_strand_id
1 'polypeptide(L)'
;LFLFFAKFKKDTAMRLTVIFSVLLVVLLLGYIAIIKLDVFTLLEKAGIDTSGRVTIYNAVDKFYEFSPEFLGNGIGFLTYQLSTNMNVGVSSVHNDFLQYFIDLGFWGYILWLVSMTLVRVCYFGKKGKVENGIIALALSIYLVIVSSTDNTMNYPLLTTVLAIIMIGHGFDEKVRISETKMFGYISDVNRETEGRIIL
;
A
#
# COMPACT_ATOMS: atom_id res chain seq x y z
N LEU A 1 2.95 -4.87 -14.68
CA LEU A 1 3.77 -3.85 -14.04
C LEU A 1 5.27 -4.15 -14.25
N PHE A 2 5.76 -5.32 -13.80
CA PHE A 2 7.18 -5.69 -13.90
C PHE A 2 7.72 -5.63 -15.35
N LEU A 3 7.02 -6.23 -16.30
CA LEU A 3 7.38 -6.20 -17.73
C LEU A 3 7.46 -4.78 -18.31
N PHE A 4 6.67 -3.86 -17.79
CA PHE A 4 6.73 -2.45 -18.18
C PHE A 4 8.04 -1.81 -17.70
N PHE A 5 8.37 -1.96 -16.44
CA PHE A 5 9.58 -1.37 -15.84
C PHE A 5 10.87 -2.00 -16.36
N ALA A 6 10.86 -3.29 -16.73
CA ALA A 6 12.03 -3.98 -17.28
C ALA A 6 12.57 -3.36 -18.59
N LYS A 7 11.78 -2.53 -19.27
CA LYS A 7 12.17 -1.82 -20.49
C LYS A 7 13.07 -0.59 -20.23
N PHE A 8 13.17 -0.15 -18.98
CA PHE A 8 13.90 1.07 -18.61
C PHE A 8 15.22 0.76 -17.91
N LYS A 9 16.17 1.71 -18.00
CA LYS A 9 17.38 1.68 -17.14
C LYS A 9 16.95 1.75 -15.66
N LYS A 10 17.71 1.13 -14.78
CA LYS A 10 17.38 1.01 -13.33
C LYS A 10 17.01 2.35 -12.69
N ASP A 11 17.78 3.42 -12.95
CA ASP A 11 17.51 4.74 -12.37
C ASP A 11 16.18 5.33 -12.87
N THR A 12 15.88 5.15 -14.16
CA THR A 12 14.62 5.60 -14.76
C THR A 12 13.46 4.79 -14.21
N ALA A 13 13.61 3.48 -14.10
CA ALA A 13 12.60 2.60 -13.54
C ALA A 13 12.29 2.98 -12.09
N MET A 14 13.31 3.28 -11.25
CA MET A 14 13.11 3.72 -9.87
C MET A 14 12.38 5.07 -9.79
N ARG A 15 12.77 6.05 -10.62
CA ARG A 15 12.07 7.34 -10.67
C ARG A 15 10.60 7.18 -11.06
N LEU A 16 10.31 6.37 -12.07
CA LEU A 16 8.93 6.07 -12.46
C LEU A 16 8.15 5.39 -11.33
N THR A 17 8.76 4.43 -10.63
CA THR A 17 8.13 3.75 -9.50
C THR A 17 7.75 4.74 -8.38
N VAL A 18 8.62 5.70 -8.07
CA VAL A 18 8.33 6.78 -7.11
C VAL A 18 7.21 7.69 -7.62
N ILE A 19 7.24 8.09 -8.89
CA ILE A 19 6.21 8.94 -9.50
C ILE A 19 4.84 8.24 -9.42
N PHE A 20 4.76 6.95 -9.77
CA PHE A 20 3.53 6.18 -9.66
C PHE A 20 3.03 6.06 -8.21
N SER A 21 3.95 5.96 -7.23
CA SER A 21 3.57 5.93 -5.82
C SER A 21 2.98 7.27 -5.35
N VAL A 22 3.56 8.38 -5.78
CA VAL A 22 3.01 9.72 -5.50
C VAL A 22 1.65 9.90 -6.16
N LEU A 23 1.54 9.50 -7.43
CA LEU A 23 0.27 9.56 -8.15
C LEU A 23 -0.82 8.73 -7.46
N LEU A 24 -0.47 7.56 -6.93
CA LEU A 24 -1.39 6.71 -6.19
C LEU A 24 -1.91 7.41 -4.92
N VAL A 25 -1.05 8.11 -4.18
CA VAL A 25 -1.46 8.92 -3.02
C VAL A 25 -2.46 10.01 -3.43
N VAL A 26 -2.16 10.74 -4.52
CA VAL A 26 -3.05 11.80 -5.03
C VAL A 26 -4.40 11.24 -5.47
N LEU A 27 -4.40 10.09 -6.16
CA LEU A 27 -5.63 9.42 -6.59
C LEU A 27 -6.49 8.97 -5.40
N LEU A 28 -5.86 8.48 -4.33
CA LEU A 28 -6.58 8.05 -3.13
C LEU A 28 -7.14 9.21 -2.31
N LEU A 29 -6.47 10.36 -2.30
CA LEU A 29 -7.04 11.60 -1.77
C LEU A 29 -8.23 12.06 -2.62
N GLY A 30 -8.08 12.04 -3.94
CA GLY A 30 -9.17 12.35 -4.87
C GLY A 30 -10.36 11.40 -4.73
N TYR A 31 -10.11 10.14 -4.39
CA TYR A 31 -11.18 9.15 -4.15
C TYR A 31 -12.08 9.55 -2.97
N ILE A 32 -11.51 10.03 -1.86
CA ILE A 32 -12.30 10.56 -0.73
C ILE A 32 -13.11 11.78 -1.14
N ALA A 33 -12.50 12.70 -1.93
CA ALA A 33 -13.24 13.85 -2.47
C ALA A 33 -14.42 13.41 -3.37
N ILE A 34 -14.25 12.40 -4.21
CA ILE A 34 -15.31 11.83 -5.06
C ILE A 34 -16.47 11.28 -4.21
N ILE A 35 -16.15 10.57 -3.11
CA ILE A 35 -17.18 10.09 -2.18
C ILE A 35 -17.92 11.29 -1.56
N LYS A 36 -17.20 12.30 -1.09
CA LYS A 36 -17.78 13.49 -0.45
C LYS A 36 -18.66 14.32 -1.41
N LEU A 37 -18.35 14.32 -2.70
CA LEU A 37 -19.14 14.97 -3.75
C LEU A 37 -20.36 14.16 -4.19
N ASP A 38 -20.68 13.07 -3.50
CA ASP A 38 -21.84 12.21 -3.74
C ASP A 38 -21.93 11.65 -5.17
N VAL A 39 -20.77 11.42 -5.81
CA VAL A 39 -20.70 10.87 -7.16
C VAL A 39 -21.32 9.46 -7.24
N PHE A 40 -21.24 8.68 -6.16
CA PHE A 40 -21.83 7.35 -6.08
C PHE A 40 -23.36 7.37 -6.24
N THR A 41 -24.05 8.38 -5.70
CA THR A 41 -25.49 8.59 -5.92
C THR A 41 -25.80 8.90 -7.40
N LEU A 42 -24.91 9.64 -8.08
CA LEU A 42 -25.08 9.89 -9.52
C LEU A 42 -24.90 8.60 -10.33
N LEU A 43 -23.95 7.73 -9.96
CA LEU A 43 -23.76 6.43 -10.61
C LEU A 43 -24.98 5.52 -10.42
N GLU A 44 -25.54 5.48 -9.20
CA GLU A 44 -26.75 4.69 -8.92
C GLU A 44 -27.96 5.19 -9.72
N LYS A 45 -28.15 6.53 -9.82
CA LYS A 45 -29.18 7.14 -10.68
C LYS A 45 -28.98 6.82 -12.16
N ALA A 46 -27.74 6.60 -12.60
CA ALA A 46 -27.40 6.16 -13.95
C ALA A 46 -27.59 4.64 -14.17
N GLY A 47 -28.10 3.91 -13.17
CA GLY A 47 -28.38 2.48 -13.26
C GLY A 47 -27.18 1.57 -12.93
N ILE A 48 -26.11 2.12 -12.36
CA ILE A 48 -24.95 1.34 -11.92
C ILE A 48 -25.21 0.86 -10.49
N ASP A 49 -25.19 -0.45 -10.28
CA ASP A 49 -25.33 -1.05 -8.95
C ASP A 49 -24.12 -0.70 -8.07
N THR A 50 -24.38 0.04 -7.01
CA THR A 50 -23.36 0.43 -6.01
C THR A 50 -23.27 -0.55 -4.85
N SER A 51 -24.02 -1.66 -4.88
CA SER A 51 -24.06 -2.69 -3.83
C SER A 51 -24.36 -2.11 -2.43
N GLY A 52 -25.27 -1.13 -2.36
CA GLY A 52 -25.70 -0.48 -1.12
C GLY A 52 -24.70 0.53 -0.54
N ARG A 53 -23.57 0.81 -1.22
CA ARG A 53 -22.56 1.75 -0.72
C ARG A 53 -23.06 3.17 -0.57
N VAL A 54 -23.95 3.62 -1.46
CA VAL A 54 -24.58 4.95 -1.38
C VAL A 54 -25.27 5.15 -0.03
N THR A 55 -26.05 4.16 0.43
CA THR A 55 -26.71 4.22 1.73
C THR A 55 -25.74 4.39 2.89
N ILE A 56 -24.63 3.62 2.86
CA ILE A 56 -23.59 3.66 3.91
C ILE A 56 -22.85 4.99 3.86
N TYR A 57 -22.43 5.44 2.66
CA TYR A 57 -21.67 6.69 2.50
C TYR A 57 -22.49 7.90 2.93
N ASN A 58 -23.76 7.96 2.56
CA ASN A 58 -24.68 9.03 2.99
C ASN A 58 -24.88 9.01 4.51
N ALA A 59 -24.97 7.83 5.12
CA ALA A 59 -25.14 7.72 6.56
C ALA A 59 -23.90 8.22 7.35
N VAL A 60 -22.70 8.06 6.81
CA VAL A 60 -21.44 8.49 7.46
C VAL A 60 -20.96 9.86 7.02
N ASP A 61 -21.59 10.50 6.02
CA ASP A 61 -21.18 11.80 5.47
C ASP A 61 -21.08 12.91 6.53
N LYS A 62 -21.92 12.87 7.53
CA LYS A 62 -21.96 13.82 8.66
C LYS A 62 -20.73 13.73 9.59
N PHE A 63 -19.89 12.70 9.49
CA PHE A 63 -18.78 12.49 10.40
C PHE A 63 -17.46 13.04 9.88
N TYR A 64 -17.41 13.57 8.67
CA TYR A 64 -16.17 14.11 8.12
C TYR A 64 -16.41 15.27 7.16
N GLU A 65 -15.39 16.07 7.00
CA GLU A 65 -15.27 17.10 5.97
C GLU A 65 -14.00 16.87 5.17
N PHE A 66 -14.05 17.08 3.86
CA PHE A 66 -12.84 17.00 3.03
C PHE A 66 -12.12 18.35 3.09
N SER A 67 -11.44 18.59 4.21
CA SER A 67 -10.77 19.85 4.55
C SER A 67 -9.49 19.58 5.34
N PRO A 68 -8.43 20.37 5.14
CA PRO A 68 -7.20 20.29 5.95
C PRO A 68 -7.42 20.55 7.46
N GLU A 69 -8.50 21.22 7.83
CA GLU A 69 -8.90 21.47 9.23
C GLU A 69 -9.51 20.23 9.90
N PHE A 70 -9.92 19.23 9.11
CA PHE A 70 -10.49 18.00 9.68
C PHE A 70 -9.40 17.13 10.30
N LEU A 71 -9.40 17.07 11.64
CA LEU A 71 -8.39 16.35 12.43
C LEU A 71 -8.71 14.89 12.69
N GLY A 72 -9.91 14.42 12.26
CA GLY A 72 -10.39 13.06 12.51
C GLY A 72 -11.10 12.91 13.85
N ASN A 73 -11.77 11.77 14.00
CA ASN A 73 -12.60 11.49 15.19
C ASN A 73 -11.94 10.49 16.16
N GLY A 74 -10.75 9.98 15.80
CA GLY A 74 -10.02 8.97 16.58
C GLY A 74 -10.17 7.56 16.00
N ILE A 75 -9.14 6.75 16.21
CA ILE A 75 -9.05 5.38 15.66
C ILE A 75 -10.20 4.53 16.22
N GLY A 76 -10.93 3.87 15.32
CA GLY A 76 -12.06 3.00 15.66
C GLY A 76 -13.39 3.73 15.86
N PHE A 77 -13.42 5.06 15.75
CA PHE A 77 -14.64 5.85 15.89
C PHE A 77 -15.73 5.38 14.95
N LEU A 78 -15.41 5.23 13.64
CA LEU A 78 -16.41 4.86 12.66
C LEU A 78 -16.97 3.46 12.90
N THR A 79 -16.13 2.49 13.24
CA THR A 79 -16.55 1.13 13.59
C THR A 79 -17.50 1.13 14.79
N TYR A 80 -17.17 1.92 15.82
CA TYR A 80 -18.04 2.07 17.00
C TYR A 80 -19.38 2.69 16.63
N GLN A 81 -19.41 3.76 15.83
CA GLN A 81 -20.65 4.41 15.41
C GLN A 81 -21.57 3.48 14.60
N LEU A 82 -21.01 2.74 13.64
CA LEU A 82 -21.77 1.81 12.81
C LEU A 82 -22.33 0.65 13.62
N SER A 83 -21.60 0.12 14.58
CA SER A 83 -22.01 -1.04 15.38
C SER A 83 -23.00 -0.69 16.49
N THR A 84 -23.00 0.54 17.04
CA THR A 84 -23.77 0.89 18.23
C THR A 84 -24.84 1.95 18.00
N ASN A 85 -24.57 2.96 17.18
CA ASN A 85 -25.38 4.17 17.10
C ASN A 85 -26.14 4.33 15.77
N MET A 86 -25.81 3.52 14.75
CA MET A 86 -26.42 3.63 13.44
C MET A 86 -27.20 2.37 13.09
N ASN A 87 -28.45 2.53 12.75
CA ASN A 87 -29.33 1.42 12.35
C ASN A 87 -29.26 1.17 10.84
N VAL A 88 -28.03 1.03 10.30
CA VAL A 88 -27.80 0.80 8.86
C VAL A 88 -27.64 -0.67 8.49
N GLY A 89 -27.75 -1.57 9.47
CA GLY A 89 -27.70 -3.03 9.25
C GLY A 89 -26.28 -3.56 8.90
N VAL A 90 -25.24 -2.70 8.99
CA VAL A 90 -23.85 -3.07 8.73
C VAL A 90 -22.95 -2.60 9.86
N SER A 91 -21.92 -3.40 10.20
CA SER A 91 -20.95 -3.08 11.23
C SER A 91 -19.69 -2.41 10.67
N SER A 92 -19.60 -2.24 9.37
CA SER A 92 -18.43 -1.68 8.71
C SER A 92 -18.79 -0.92 7.44
N VAL A 93 -17.94 0.01 7.01
CA VAL A 93 -18.16 0.85 5.83
C VAL A 93 -17.79 0.13 4.52
N HIS A 94 -17.16 -1.04 4.59
CA HIS A 94 -16.61 -1.79 3.45
C HIS A 94 -15.72 -0.94 2.54
N ASN A 95 -14.93 -0.07 3.14
CA ASN A 95 -14.00 0.83 2.49
C ASN A 95 -12.99 1.35 3.52
N ASP A 96 -11.80 0.75 3.55
CA ASP A 96 -10.76 1.11 4.50
C ASP A 96 -10.30 2.58 4.33
N PHE A 97 -10.29 3.10 3.10
CA PHE A 97 -9.84 4.48 2.86
C PHE A 97 -10.78 5.50 3.50
N LEU A 98 -12.08 5.32 3.35
CA LEU A 98 -13.06 6.19 4.00
C LEU A 98 -13.02 6.03 5.52
N GLN A 99 -12.88 4.81 6.01
CA GLN A 99 -12.75 4.55 7.45
C GLN A 99 -11.54 5.28 8.03
N TYR A 100 -10.35 5.09 7.44
CA TYR A 100 -9.13 5.75 7.94
C TYR A 100 -9.15 7.26 7.75
N PHE A 101 -9.81 7.78 6.71
CA PHE A 101 -9.98 9.22 6.58
C PHE A 101 -10.84 9.80 7.71
N ILE A 102 -11.96 9.16 8.05
CA ILE A 102 -12.85 9.59 9.13
C ILE A 102 -12.16 9.47 10.49
N ASP A 103 -11.42 8.39 10.72
CA ASP A 103 -10.76 8.12 11.98
C ASP A 103 -9.53 9.01 12.20
N LEU A 104 -8.65 9.15 11.20
CA LEU A 104 -7.35 9.82 11.30
C LEU A 104 -7.37 11.30 10.91
N GLY A 105 -8.40 11.76 10.21
CA GLY A 105 -8.46 13.09 9.64
C GLY A 105 -7.55 13.29 8.42
N PHE A 106 -7.56 14.51 7.89
CA PHE A 106 -6.90 14.84 6.62
C PHE A 106 -5.38 14.55 6.66
N TRP A 107 -4.67 15.08 7.64
CA TRP A 107 -3.21 14.91 7.73
C TRP A 107 -2.80 13.51 8.18
N GLY A 108 -3.54 12.90 9.13
CA GLY A 108 -3.29 11.54 9.56
C GLY A 108 -3.48 10.54 8.41
N TYR A 109 -4.48 10.75 7.58
CA TYR A 109 -4.72 9.94 6.40
C TYR A 109 -3.61 10.09 5.34
N ILE A 110 -3.14 11.32 5.06
CA ILE A 110 -2.00 11.53 4.15
C ILE A 110 -0.75 10.81 4.66
N LEU A 111 -0.43 10.95 5.94
CA LEU A 111 0.72 10.26 6.53
C LEU A 111 0.61 8.74 6.42
N TRP A 112 -0.58 8.21 6.65
CA TRP A 112 -0.85 6.80 6.48
C TRP A 112 -0.68 6.35 5.03
N LEU A 113 -1.25 7.06 4.04
CA LEU A 113 -1.10 6.76 2.61
C LEU A 113 0.37 6.81 2.16
N VAL A 114 1.09 7.87 2.55
CA VAL A 114 2.52 8.01 2.21
C VAL A 114 3.34 6.87 2.81
N SER A 115 3.04 6.47 4.04
CA SER A 115 3.70 5.34 4.69
C SER A 115 3.43 4.02 3.95
N MET A 116 2.17 3.77 3.59
CA MET A 116 1.74 2.52 2.94
C MET A 116 2.21 2.38 1.48
N THR A 117 2.51 3.49 0.82
CA THR A 117 2.92 3.51 -0.60
C THR A 117 4.37 3.98 -0.75
N LEU A 118 4.60 5.28 -0.68
CA LEU A 118 5.87 5.92 -1.04
C LEU A 118 7.03 5.48 -0.15
N VAL A 119 6.85 5.45 1.18
CA VAL A 119 7.91 5.04 2.13
C VAL A 119 8.33 3.60 1.86
N ARG A 120 7.38 2.69 1.63
CA ARG A 120 7.68 1.28 1.28
C ARG A 120 8.47 1.18 -0.01
N VAL A 121 8.02 1.85 -1.08
CA VAL A 121 8.71 1.87 -2.37
C VAL A 121 10.12 2.41 -2.24
N CYS A 122 10.29 3.54 -1.56
CA CYS A 122 11.61 4.13 -1.34
C CYS A 122 12.52 3.25 -0.48
N TYR A 123 11.99 2.63 0.58
CA TYR A 123 12.75 1.76 1.47
C TYR A 123 13.25 0.51 0.76
N PHE A 124 12.37 -0.21 0.06
CA PHE A 124 12.72 -1.43 -0.64
C PHE A 124 13.49 -1.19 -1.94
N GLY A 125 13.25 -0.08 -2.63
CA GLY A 125 13.97 0.31 -3.85
C GLY A 125 15.36 0.90 -3.60
N LYS A 126 15.67 1.34 -2.37
CA LYS A 126 17.03 1.76 -1.97
C LYS A 126 18.01 0.58 -2.09
N LYS A 127 19.29 0.88 -2.29
CA LYS A 127 20.37 -0.12 -2.43
C LYS A 127 20.47 -0.77 -3.83
N GLY A 128 20.01 -0.08 -4.88
CA GLY A 128 20.14 -0.55 -6.26
C GLY A 128 19.20 -1.67 -6.66
N LYS A 129 18.13 -1.90 -5.88
CA LYS A 129 17.15 -2.97 -6.04
C LYS A 129 15.81 -2.43 -6.48
N VAL A 130 15.78 -1.91 -7.68
CA VAL A 130 14.58 -1.38 -8.34
C VAL A 130 13.46 -2.41 -8.33
N GLU A 131 13.80 -3.69 -8.50
CA GLU A 131 12.88 -4.81 -8.51
C GLU A 131 12.04 -4.87 -7.22
N ASN A 132 12.68 -4.64 -6.06
CA ASN A 132 11.99 -4.63 -4.76
C ASN A 132 11.04 -3.43 -4.62
N GLY A 133 11.43 -2.26 -5.15
CA GLY A 133 10.56 -1.09 -5.22
C GLY A 133 9.33 -1.34 -6.10
N ILE A 134 9.51 -2.02 -7.24
CA ILE A 134 8.40 -2.38 -8.15
C ILE A 134 7.45 -3.39 -7.46
N ILE A 135 7.98 -4.37 -6.73
CA ILE A 135 7.17 -5.32 -5.95
C ILE A 135 6.38 -4.59 -4.88
N ALA A 136 7.03 -3.67 -4.14
CA ALA A 136 6.36 -2.87 -3.11
C ALA A 136 5.22 -2.01 -3.70
N LEU A 137 5.43 -1.43 -4.89
CA LEU A 137 4.38 -0.70 -5.62
C LEU A 137 3.24 -1.63 -6.05
N ALA A 138 3.55 -2.81 -6.59
CA ALA A 138 2.54 -3.79 -7.00
C ALA A 138 1.67 -4.24 -5.81
N LEU A 139 2.29 -4.51 -4.66
CA LEU A 139 1.58 -4.84 -3.42
C LEU A 139 0.73 -3.66 -2.92
N SER A 140 1.21 -2.43 -3.05
CA SER A 140 0.44 -1.23 -2.69
C SER A 140 -0.79 -1.08 -3.58
N ILE A 141 -0.67 -1.29 -4.89
CA ILE A 141 -1.81 -1.27 -5.83
C ILE A 141 -2.81 -2.39 -5.50
N TYR A 142 -2.33 -3.60 -5.21
CA TYR A 142 -3.19 -4.70 -4.78
C TYR A 142 -3.99 -4.34 -3.52
N LEU A 143 -3.32 -3.81 -2.49
CA LEU A 143 -3.98 -3.34 -1.28
C LEU A 143 -5.03 -2.27 -1.57
N VAL A 144 -4.72 -1.32 -2.47
CA VAL A 144 -5.68 -0.29 -2.87
C VAL A 144 -6.96 -0.89 -3.45
N ILE A 145 -6.83 -1.85 -4.37
CA ILE A 145 -8.00 -2.49 -4.99
C ILE A 145 -8.85 -3.19 -3.92
N VAL A 146 -8.24 -3.96 -3.04
CA VAL A 146 -8.98 -4.74 -2.04
C VAL A 146 -9.59 -3.82 -0.97
N SER A 147 -8.83 -2.85 -0.46
CA SER A 147 -9.29 -1.90 0.58
C SER A 147 -10.34 -0.90 0.09
N SER A 148 -10.48 -0.70 -1.22
CA SER A 148 -11.57 0.12 -1.78
C SER A 148 -12.91 -0.61 -1.84
N THR A 149 -12.90 -1.92 -1.70
CA THR A 149 -14.08 -2.77 -1.86
C THR A 149 -14.49 -3.50 -0.58
N ASP A 150 -13.61 -3.57 0.42
CA ASP A 150 -13.84 -4.26 1.68
C ASP A 150 -13.00 -3.64 2.82
N ASN A 151 -13.21 -4.08 4.04
CA ASN A 151 -12.42 -3.73 5.22
C ASN A 151 -11.21 -4.66 5.38
N THR A 152 -10.32 -4.60 4.41
CA THR A 152 -9.21 -5.52 4.26
C THR A 152 -8.18 -5.39 5.39
N MET A 153 -7.99 -4.17 5.90
CA MET A 153 -7.04 -3.90 6.99
C MET A 153 -7.49 -4.50 8.33
N ASN A 154 -8.76 -4.85 8.45
CA ASN A 154 -9.29 -5.56 9.61
C ASN A 154 -9.05 -7.07 9.56
N TYR A 155 -8.51 -7.60 8.44
CA TYR A 155 -8.16 -9.01 8.31
C TYR A 155 -6.67 -9.24 8.62
N PRO A 156 -6.31 -9.66 9.85
CA PRO A 156 -4.91 -9.85 10.26
C PRO A 156 -4.15 -10.83 9.35
N LEU A 157 -4.85 -11.82 8.79
CA LEU A 157 -4.25 -12.81 7.89
C LEU A 157 -3.66 -12.15 6.64
N LEU A 158 -4.39 -11.25 5.98
CA LEU A 158 -3.91 -10.60 4.76
C LEU A 158 -2.70 -9.70 5.04
N THR A 159 -2.78 -8.87 6.08
CA THR A 159 -1.67 -7.98 6.47
C THR A 159 -0.45 -8.76 6.91
N THR A 160 -0.63 -9.90 7.59
CA THR A 160 0.45 -10.81 8.00
C THR A 160 1.11 -11.48 6.78
N VAL A 161 0.33 -12.01 5.84
CA VAL A 161 0.85 -12.63 4.60
C VAL A 161 1.65 -11.63 3.78
N LEU A 162 1.16 -10.40 3.62
CA LEU A 162 1.89 -9.33 2.92
C LEU A 162 3.20 -8.97 3.63
N ALA A 163 3.20 -8.90 4.96
CA ALA A 163 4.41 -8.68 5.75
C ALA A 163 5.42 -9.83 5.58
N ILE A 164 4.97 -11.08 5.60
CA ILE A 164 5.81 -12.26 5.39
C ILE A 164 6.43 -12.24 3.99
N ILE A 165 5.67 -11.94 2.94
CA ILE A 165 6.18 -11.85 1.57
C ILE A 165 7.29 -10.78 1.49
N MET A 166 7.07 -9.61 2.10
CA MET A 166 8.05 -8.51 2.09
C MET A 166 9.32 -8.86 2.89
N ILE A 167 9.16 -9.50 4.03
CA ILE A 167 10.27 -9.94 4.89
C ILE A 167 11.04 -11.07 4.20
N GLY A 168 10.33 -12.09 3.69
CA GLY A 168 10.93 -13.25 3.01
C GLY A 168 11.79 -12.83 1.83
N HIS A 169 11.32 -11.90 1.01
CA HIS A 169 12.11 -11.37 -0.10
C HIS A 169 13.39 -10.64 0.34
N GLY A 170 13.36 -9.98 1.50
CA GLY A 170 14.57 -9.38 2.09
C GLY A 170 15.56 -10.39 2.68
N PHE A 171 15.06 -11.57 3.13
CA PHE A 171 15.90 -12.65 3.67
C PHE A 171 16.64 -13.44 2.58
N ASP A 172 15.94 -13.87 1.53
CA ASP A 172 16.54 -14.62 0.40
C ASP A 172 17.71 -13.87 -0.20
N GLU A 173 17.65 -12.57 -0.19
CA GLU A 173 18.69 -11.74 -0.69
C GLU A 173 19.94 -11.68 0.21
N LYS A 174 19.76 -11.63 1.52
CA LYS A 174 20.88 -11.69 2.47
C LYS A 174 21.59 -13.04 2.37
N VAL A 175 20.85 -14.13 2.23
CA VAL A 175 21.41 -15.48 2.06
C VAL A 175 22.20 -15.54 0.77
N ARG A 176 21.66 -15.08 -0.36
CA ARG A 176 22.32 -15.08 -1.67
C ARG A 176 23.62 -14.25 -1.68
N ILE A 177 23.63 -13.08 -1.01
CA ILE A 177 24.85 -12.27 -0.88
C ILE A 177 25.89 -12.98 -0.02
N SER A 178 25.48 -13.65 1.05
CA SER A 178 26.38 -14.44 1.91
C SER A 178 27.00 -15.60 1.14
N GLU A 179 26.22 -16.35 0.39
CA GLU A 179 26.70 -17.44 -0.47
C GLU A 179 27.68 -16.94 -1.53
N THR A 180 27.37 -15.86 -2.24
CA THR A 180 28.26 -15.29 -3.26
C THR A 180 29.59 -14.84 -2.67
N LYS A 181 29.60 -14.25 -1.47
CA LYS A 181 30.83 -13.89 -0.77
C LYS A 181 31.63 -15.11 -0.33
N MET A 182 30.96 -16.15 0.15
CA MET A 182 31.59 -17.39 0.55
C MET A 182 32.22 -18.12 -0.64
N PHE A 183 31.54 -18.20 -1.78
CA PHE A 183 32.08 -18.76 -3.02
C PHE A 183 33.27 -17.96 -3.55
N GLY A 184 33.23 -16.62 -3.49
CA GLY A 184 34.35 -15.75 -3.84
C GLY A 184 35.59 -16.02 -2.97
N TYR A 185 35.39 -16.10 -1.65
CA TYR A 185 36.47 -16.41 -0.71
C TYR A 185 37.11 -17.80 -0.97
N ILE A 186 36.26 -18.83 -1.21
CA ILE A 186 36.76 -20.20 -1.51
C ILE A 186 37.56 -20.21 -2.81
N SER A 187 37.14 -19.47 -3.84
CA SER A 187 37.89 -19.39 -5.10
C SER A 187 39.24 -18.71 -4.97
N ASP A 188 39.35 -17.70 -4.12
CA ASP A 188 40.62 -17.00 -3.85
C ASP A 188 41.58 -17.87 -3.04
N VAL A 189 41.10 -18.60 -2.03
CA VAL A 189 41.89 -19.56 -1.25
C VAL A 189 42.42 -20.67 -2.15
N ASN A 190 41.63 -21.21 -3.08
CA ASN A 190 42.08 -22.25 -3.99
C ASN A 190 43.17 -21.74 -4.97
N ARG A 191 43.05 -20.50 -5.47
CA ARG A 191 44.12 -19.89 -6.30
C ARG A 191 45.41 -19.71 -5.56
N GLU A 192 45.39 -19.29 -4.29
CA GLU A 192 46.59 -19.14 -3.48
C GLU A 192 47.26 -20.49 -3.16
N THR A 193 46.47 -21.54 -2.97
CA THR A 193 47.00 -22.89 -2.74
C THR A 193 47.59 -23.50 -4.01
N GLU A 194 47.01 -23.34 -5.16
CA GLU A 194 47.57 -23.79 -6.44
C GLU A 194 48.87 -23.05 -6.79
N GLY A 195 48.93 -21.73 -6.51
CA GLY A 195 50.14 -20.94 -6.76
C GLY A 195 51.35 -21.30 -5.85
N ARG A 196 51.11 -21.96 -4.68
CA ARG A 196 52.19 -22.45 -3.77
C ARG A 196 52.72 -23.86 -4.11
N ILE A 197 52.02 -24.61 -4.94
CA ILE A 197 52.43 -25.98 -5.32
C ILE A 197 53.34 -25.96 -6.55
N ILE A 198 53.48 -24.83 -7.24
CA ILE A 198 54.30 -24.68 -8.45
C ILE A 198 55.72 -24.10 -8.17
N LEU A 199 56.06 -23.80 -6.94
CA LEU A 199 57.39 -23.36 -6.51
C LEU A 199 58.10 -24.47 -5.71
#